data_f7f723bc4f4f125f0e37ab833abec535
#
_entry.id   f7f723bc4f4f125f0e37ab833abec535
#
_cell.length_a   1.000
_cell.length_b   1.000
_cell.length_c   1.000
_cell.angle_alpha   90.00
_cell.angle_beta   90.00
_cell.angle_gamma   90.00
#
_symmetry.space_group_name_H-M   'P 1'
#
loop_
_entity.id
_entity.type
_entity.pdbx_description
1 polymer ?
#
loop_
_entity_poly.entity_id
_entity_poly.type
_entity_poly.pdbx_seq_one_letter_code
_entity_poly.pdbx_strand_id
1 'polypeptide(L)'
;EVILGYLPEDIDYAHPNIGEDDCTGLMTQGAHLTMPHMQWMFYLPRICNHCTYPGCLAACPRQSIYKRPEDGIVLLDQSRCRGYRECVRGCPYKKVYFNAQTRVSEKCIGCYPAVEGGRQTQCTMTCIGKIRIQGFLDAPDKVSEDNPLDYLVHVKKVALPLYPQFGLEPNTYYIPPIHVPPAYLRQMFGWGVEQAIATYRKVSEDPKLLGALTLFGATPEISHYFRVDGDSVVGYDAKQAEIARVPIKEPVVIREVYDSKHRAFRTNIT
;
A
#
# COMPACT_ATOMS: atom_id res chain seq x y z
N GLU A 1 -9.65 40.81 -0.69
CA GLU A 1 -9.32 39.65 0.15
C GLU A 1 -9.18 38.46 -0.79
N VAL A 2 -7.99 37.94 -0.93
CA VAL A 2 -7.77 36.76 -1.76
C VAL A 2 -8.05 35.54 -0.88
N ILE A 3 -9.15 34.86 -1.13
CA ILE A 3 -9.46 33.60 -0.48
C ILE A 3 -8.48 32.56 -1.04
N LEU A 4 -7.52 32.11 -0.23
CA LEU A 4 -6.55 31.08 -0.61
C LEU A 4 -7.11 29.64 -0.56
N GLY A 5 -8.38 29.50 -0.34
CA GLY A 5 -9.10 28.25 -0.35
C GLY A 5 -10.58 28.50 -0.18
N TYR A 6 -11.39 27.51 -0.47
CA TYR A 6 -12.83 27.55 -0.26
C TYR A 6 -13.25 26.36 0.63
N LEU A 7 -14.34 26.52 1.33
CA LEU A 7 -14.99 25.40 2.01
C LEU A 7 -15.74 24.61 0.93
N PRO A 8 -15.43 23.32 0.75
CA PRO A 8 -16.09 22.53 -0.25
C PRO A 8 -17.58 22.40 0.04
N GLU A 9 -18.39 22.54 -0.99
CA GLU A 9 -19.83 22.29 -0.96
C GLU A 9 -20.10 20.80 -1.32
N ASP A 10 -21.33 20.34 -1.13
CA ASP A 10 -21.70 18.95 -1.43
C ASP A 10 -21.40 18.54 -2.88
N ILE A 11 -21.49 19.49 -3.81
CA ILE A 11 -21.16 19.27 -5.21
C ILE A 11 -19.68 19.02 -5.45
N ASP A 12 -18.81 19.60 -4.64
CA ASP A 12 -17.36 19.42 -4.76
C ASP A 12 -16.95 18.00 -4.35
N TYR A 13 -17.64 17.41 -3.37
CA TYR A 13 -17.44 16.02 -3.00
C TYR A 13 -17.97 15.04 -4.05
N ALA A 14 -18.89 15.47 -4.89
CA ALA A 14 -19.37 14.68 -6.02
C ALA A 14 -18.38 14.66 -7.19
N HIS A 15 -17.42 15.59 -7.22
CA HIS A 15 -16.43 15.79 -8.27
C HIS A 15 -15.02 15.82 -7.72
N PRO A 16 -14.43 14.69 -7.32
CA PRO A 16 -13.12 14.66 -6.69
C PRO A 16 -11.96 14.98 -7.64
N ASN A 17 -12.20 15.15 -8.93
CA ASN A 17 -11.18 15.47 -9.91
C ASN A 17 -11.05 16.99 -10.09
N ILE A 18 -10.09 17.58 -9.41
CA ILE A 18 -9.79 19.03 -9.46
C ILE A 18 -9.59 19.54 -10.89
N GLY A 19 -9.12 18.70 -11.83
CA GLY A 19 -8.90 19.06 -13.21
C GLY A 19 -10.15 19.08 -14.09
N GLU A 20 -11.26 18.53 -13.62
CA GLU A 20 -12.54 18.43 -14.35
C GLU A 20 -13.65 19.22 -13.66
N ASP A 21 -13.31 19.92 -12.59
CA ASP A 21 -14.23 20.69 -11.78
C ASP A 21 -14.57 22.02 -12.47
N ASP A 22 -15.86 22.33 -12.57
CA ASP A 22 -16.36 23.62 -13.08
C ASP A 22 -15.84 24.81 -12.26
N CYS A 23 -15.47 24.59 -10.98
CA CYS A 23 -14.82 25.61 -10.15
C CYS A 23 -13.47 26.05 -10.71
N THR A 24 -12.74 25.19 -11.39
CA THR A 24 -11.48 25.56 -12.05
C THR A 24 -11.72 26.55 -13.19
N GLY A 25 -12.88 26.45 -13.85
CA GLY A 25 -13.34 27.40 -14.88
C GLY A 25 -13.75 28.74 -14.29
N LEU A 26 -14.32 28.78 -13.08
CA LEU A 26 -14.74 30.00 -12.40
C LEU A 26 -13.56 30.83 -11.87
N MET A 27 -12.48 30.19 -11.45
CA MET A 27 -11.25 30.86 -11.01
C MET A 27 -10.51 31.56 -12.17
N THR A 28 -10.88 31.28 -13.41
CA THR A 28 -10.24 31.79 -14.63
C THR A 28 -11.18 32.65 -15.47
N GLN A 29 -12.10 33.41 -14.86
CA GLN A 29 -12.91 34.36 -15.63
C GLN A 29 -11.99 35.31 -16.44
N GLY A 30 -11.81 35.00 -17.73
CA GLY A 30 -10.99 35.75 -18.68
C GLY A 30 -9.69 35.10 -19.14
N ALA A 31 -9.25 34.00 -18.57
CA ALA A 31 -8.11 33.22 -19.07
C ALA A 31 -8.48 31.74 -19.16
N HIS A 32 -8.63 31.22 -20.37
CA HIS A 32 -8.66 29.78 -20.58
C HIS A 32 -7.27 29.20 -20.27
N LEU A 33 -7.02 28.82 -19.03
CA LEU A 33 -5.91 27.95 -18.68
C LEU A 33 -6.25 26.55 -19.18
N THR A 34 -5.89 26.29 -20.41
CA THR A 34 -5.89 24.91 -20.92
C THR A 34 -4.80 24.20 -20.11
N MET A 35 -5.18 23.35 -19.18
CA MET A 35 -4.23 22.50 -18.49
C MET A 35 -3.57 21.59 -19.51
N PRO A 36 -2.26 21.64 -19.70
CA PRO A 36 -1.57 20.95 -20.80
C PRO A 36 -1.55 19.42 -20.61
N HIS A 37 -2.05 18.94 -19.50
CA HIS A 37 -2.09 17.51 -19.17
C HIS A 37 -3.21 17.21 -18.18
N MET A 38 -3.69 15.98 -18.21
CA MET A 38 -4.71 15.49 -17.29
C MET A 38 -4.17 15.48 -15.86
N GLN A 39 -4.88 16.10 -14.93
CA GLN A 39 -4.56 16.01 -13.51
C GLN A 39 -5.04 14.69 -12.93
N TRP A 40 -4.24 14.12 -12.05
CA TRP A 40 -4.57 12.91 -11.32
C TRP A 40 -3.94 12.97 -9.92
N MET A 41 -4.57 12.31 -8.97
CA MET A 41 -4.11 12.23 -7.59
C MET A 41 -4.34 10.82 -7.05
N PHE A 42 -3.44 10.33 -6.24
CA PHE A 42 -3.63 9.12 -5.45
C PHE A 42 -2.86 9.18 -4.15
N TYR A 43 -3.31 8.41 -3.17
CA TYR A 43 -2.64 8.30 -1.88
C TYR A 43 -1.67 7.13 -1.88
N LEU A 44 -0.43 7.38 -1.51
CA LEU A 44 0.59 6.36 -1.33
C LEU A 44 1.05 6.34 0.13
N PRO A 45 0.51 5.45 0.97
CA PRO A 45 0.94 5.33 2.36
C PRO A 45 2.35 4.73 2.42
N ARG A 46 3.35 5.56 2.67
CA ARG A 46 4.76 5.18 2.69
C ARG A 46 5.22 4.87 4.11
N ILE A 47 5.16 3.61 4.49
CA ILE A 47 5.71 3.09 5.76
C ILE A 47 7.15 2.60 5.58
N CYS A 48 7.80 2.12 6.66
CA CYS A 48 9.07 1.40 6.53
C CYS A 48 8.83 0.06 5.83
N ASN A 49 9.63 -0.23 4.83
CA ASN A 49 9.46 -1.43 3.99
C ASN A 49 10.09 -2.69 4.60
N HIS A 50 10.83 -2.59 5.70
CA HIS A 50 11.56 -3.71 6.30
C HIS A 50 12.28 -4.57 5.25
N CYS A 51 13.02 -3.91 4.36
CA CYS A 51 13.63 -4.49 3.14
C CYS A 51 14.37 -5.79 3.41
N THR A 52 14.44 -6.65 2.39
CA THR A 52 15.24 -7.88 2.43
C THR A 52 16.73 -7.56 2.55
N TYR A 53 17.18 -6.54 1.80
CA TYR A 53 18.55 -6.00 1.85
C TYR A 53 18.53 -4.55 2.37
N PRO A 54 18.45 -4.32 3.70
CA PRO A 54 18.19 -2.98 4.22
C PRO A 54 19.41 -2.06 4.06
N GLY A 55 19.32 -1.04 3.22
CA GLY A 55 20.38 -0.03 3.06
C GLY A 55 20.70 0.73 4.35
N CYS A 56 19.73 0.89 5.24
CA CYS A 56 19.96 1.49 6.56
C CYS A 56 20.82 0.60 7.49
N LEU A 57 20.72 -0.72 7.37
CA LEU A 57 21.56 -1.68 8.07
C LEU A 57 22.99 -1.63 7.54
N ALA A 58 23.13 -1.71 6.20
CA ALA A 58 24.44 -1.67 5.56
C ALA A 58 25.20 -0.36 5.83
N ALA A 59 24.49 0.75 5.97
CA ALA A 59 25.09 2.05 6.24
C ALA A 59 25.47 2.28 7.73
N CYS A 60 25.08 1.39 8.64
CA CYS A 60 25.29 1.63 10.06
C CYS A 60 26.70 1.19 10.52
N PRO A 61 27.64 2.11 10.84
CA PRO A 61 29.01 1.75 11.24
C PRO A 61 29.07 1.05 12.62
N ARG A 62 28.01 1.18 13.42
CA ARG A 62 27.89 0.54 14.74
C ARG A 62 27.14 -0.78 14.72
N GLN A 63 26.64 -1.20 13.54
CA GLN A 63 25.80 -2.39 13.43
C GLN A 63 24.64 -2.39 14.45
N SER A 64 24.09 -1.21 14.70
CA SER A 64 22.94 -1.03 15.60
C SER A 64 21.64 -1.47 14.96
N ILE A 65 21.59 -1.58 13.64
CA ILE A 65 20.42 -2.04 12.89
C ILE A 65 20.63 -3.51 12.54
N TYR A 66 19.61 -4.30 12.75
CA TYR A 66 19.64 -5.75 12.50
C TYR A 66 18.31 -6.22 11.92
N LYS A 67 18.32 -7.35 11.25
CA LYS A 67 17.13 -8.00 10.73
C LYS A 67 16.84 -9.23 11.57
N ARG A 68 15.60 -9.36 11.98
CA ARG A 68 15.12 -10.54 12.72
C ARG A 68 15.00 -11.71 11.76
N PRO A 69 15.53 -12.88 12.09
CA PRO A 69 15.40 -14.07 11.24
C PRO A 69 13.99 -14.66 11.26
N GLU A 70 13.21 -14.44 12.32
CA GLU A 70 11.90 -15.04 12.54
C GLU A 70 10.83 -14.50 11.59
N ASP A 71 10.89 -13.20 11.31
CA ASP A 71 9.86 -12.47 10.55
C ASP A 71 10.42 -11.48 9.53
N GLY A 72 11.74 -11.36 9.44
CA GLY A 72 12.39 -10.42 8.54
C GLY A 72 12.24 -8.95 8.94
N ILE A 73 11.66 -8.63 10.08
CA ILE A 73 11.51 -7.24 10.56
C ILE A 73 12.88 -6.66 10.87
N VAL A 74 13.14 -5.46 10.34
CA VAL A 74 14.38 -4.72 10.57
C VAL A 74 14.20 -3.82 11.77
N LEU A 75 15.01 -4.03 12.81
CA LEU A 75 14.98 -3.28 14.06
C LEU A 75 16.25 -2.46 14.25
N LEU A 76 16.20 -1.55 15.23
CA LEU A 76 17.34 -0.73 15.66
C LEU A 76 17.52 -0.88 17.17
N ASP A 77 18.69 -1.31 17.58
CA ASP A 77 19.13 -1.33 18.97
C ASP A 77 19.64 0.06 19.35
N GLN A 78 18.84 0.78 20.12
CA GLN A 78 19.17 2.14 20.54
C GLN A 78 20.35 2.18 21.53
N SER A 79 20.60 1.12 22.28
CA SER A 79 21.73 1.05 23.22
C SER A 79 23.08 1.07 22.50
N ARG A 80 23.13 0.51 21.30
CA ARG A 80 24.31 0.47 20.42
C ARG A 80 24.43 1.71 19.52
N CYS A 81 23.35 2.45 19.34
CA CYS A 81 23.33 3.63 18.47
C CYS A 81 24.20 4.74 19.06
N ARG A 82 24.99 5.41 18.21
CA ARG A 82 25.83 6.57 18.55
C ARG A 82 25.53 7.80 17.71
N GLY A 83 24.37 7.82 17.03
CA GLY A 83 23.85 9.00 16.34
C GLY A 83 24.63 9.45 15.11
N TYR A 84 25.38 8.56 14.45
CA TYR A 84 26.12 8.90 13.21
C TYR A 84 25.22 9.30 12.03
N ARG A 85 23.93 8.94 12.04
CA ARG A 85 22.91 9.28 11.05
C ARG A 85 23.12 8.69 9.65
N GLU A 86 24.13 7.84 9.46
CA GLU A 86 24.37 7.21 8.14
C GLU A 86 23.17 6.35 7.70
N CYS A 87 22.46 5.74 8.64
CA CYS A 87 21.22 5.02 8.36
C CYS A 87 20.09 5.92 7.80
N VAL A 88 20.05 7.20 8.22
CA VAL A 88 19.08 8.18 7.68
C VAL A 88 19.43 8.51 6.23
N ARG A 89 20.72 8.64 5.91
CA ARG A 89 21.23 8.88 4.55
C ARG A 89 21.08 7.63 3.68
N GLY A 90 21.44 6.46 4.23
CA GLY A 90 21.43 5.18 3.52
C GLY A 90 20.04 4.61 3.23
N CYS A 91 18.96 5.16 3.80
CA CYS A 91 17.61 4.74 3.48
C CYS A 91 17.04 5.56 2.30
N PRO A 92 16.91 4.99 1.07
CA PRO A 92 16.35 5.74 -0.05
C PRO A 92 14.87 6.04 0.12
N TYR A 93 14.17 5.24 0.91
CA TYR A 93 12.75 5.47 1.26
C TYR A 93 12.54 6.51 2.35
N LYS A 94 13.63 6.99 3.00
CA LYS A 94 13.60 7.99 4.09
C LYS A 94 12.66 7.59 5.25
N LYS A 95 12.84 6.36 5.76
CA LYS A 95 12.04 5.79 6.85
C LYS A 95 12.83 5.54 8.14
N VAL A 96 14.00 6.13 8.23
CA VAL A 96 14.79 6.23 9.46
C VAL A 96 14.88 7.70 9.86
N TYR A 97 14.62 8.00 11.10
CA TYR A 97 14.62 9.35 11.65
C TYR A 97 15.69 9.46 12.74
N PHE A 98 16.19 10.66 12.97
CA PHE A 98 17.08 10.95 14.07
C PHE A 98 16.33 11.79 15.11
N ASN A 99 16.31 11.30 16.35
CA ASN A 99 15.75 12.03 17.48
C ASN A 99 16.85 12.88 18.11
N ALA A 100 16.73 14.20 18.01
CA ALA A 100 17.72 15.14 18.52
C ALA A 100 17.77 15.20 20.06
N GLN A 101 16.67 14.86 20.74
CA GLN A 101 16.60 14.86 22.20
C GLN A 101 17.33 13.65 22.78
N THR A 102 17.04 12.45 22.28
CA THR A 102 17.66 11.20 22.73
C THR A 102 19.02 10.94 22.07
N ARG A 103 19.34 11.68 20.99
CA ARG A 103 20.56 11.54 20.17
C ARG A 103 20.75 10.17 19.54
N VAL A 104 19.68 9.42 19.35
CA VAL A 104 19.67 8.12 18.65
C VAL A 104 18.75 8.16 17.45
N SER A 105 18.93 7.23 16.53
CA SER A 105 18.02 7.05 15.41
C SER A 105 16.81 6.23 15.82
N GLU A 106 15.70 6.44 15.12
CA GLU A 106 14.42 5.77 15.32
C GLU A 106 13.85 5.33 13.98
N LYS A 107 13.10 4.24 14.00
CA LYS A 107 12.38 3.75 12.81
C LYS A 107 11.19 2.90 13.22
N CYS A 108 10.30 2.64 12.27
CA CYS A 108 9.20 1.70 12.45
C CYS A 108 9.73 0.34 12.95
N ILE A 109 9.09 -0.21 13.97
CA ILE A 109 9.43 -1.51 14.56
C ILE A 109 8.62 -2.68 13.97
N GLY A 110 7.79 -2.43 12.92
CA GLY A 110 6.93 -3.44 12.32
C GLY A 110 5.86 -4.00 13.27
N CYS A 111 5.62 -3.33 14.40
CA CYS A 111 4.74 -3.83 15.48
C CYS A 111 5.09 -5.27 15.88
N TYR A 112 6.38 -5.66 15.90
CA TYR A 112 6.82 -7.04 16.11
C TYR A 112 6.17 -7.74 17.32
N PRO A 113 5.87 -7.07 18.46
CA PRO A 113 5.20 -7.76 19.55
C PRO A 113 3.77 -8.22 19.23
N ALA A 114 3.08 -7.48 18.32
CA ALA A 114 1.77 -7.91 17.84
C ALA A 114 1.89 -9.03 16.81
N VAL A 115 2.89 -8.94 15.92
CA VAL A 115 3.17 -9.96 14.90
C VAL A 115 3.54 -11.29 15.53
N GLU A 116 4.36 -11.31 16.58
CA GLU A 116 4.68 -12.51 17.39
C GLU A 116 3.43 -13.14 18.01
N GLY A 117 2.44 -12.32 18.35
CA GLY A 117 1.13 -12.77 18.85
C GLY A 117 0.13 -13.13 17.76
N GLY A 118 0.55 -13.22 16.48
CA GLY A 118 -0.31 -13.56 15.35
C GLY A 118 -1.26 -12.43 14.92
N ARG A 119 -1.07 -11.19 15.41
CA ARG A 119 -1.92 -10.04 15.08
C ARG A 119 -1.28 -9.15 14.04
N GLN A 120 -2.10 -8.51 13.23
CA GLN A 120 -1.66 -7.55 12.24
C GLN A 120 -1.06 -6.29 12.89
N THR A 121 -0.25 -5.56 12.10
CA THR A 121 0.33 -4.28 12.55
C THR A 121 -0.76 -3.24 12.80
N GLN A 122 -0.48 -2.30 13.70
CA GLN A 122 -1.40 -1.22 14.05
C GLN A 122 -1.87 -0.40 12.83
N CYS A 123 -0.96 -0.10 11.91
CA CYS A 123 -1.30 0.66 10.69
C CYS A 123 -2.21 -0.11 9.72
N THR A 124 -2.26 -1.44 9.80
CA THR A 124 -3.21 -2.28 9.06
C THR A 124 -4.57 -2.30 9.77
N MET A 125 -4.56 -2.56 11.08
CA MET A 125 -5.80 -2.65 11.87
C MET A 125 -6.58 -1.34 11.92
N THR A 126 -5.89 -0.20 12.03
CA THR A 126 -6.52 1.13 12.10
C THR A 126 -6.82 1.75 10.72
N CYS A 127 -6.59 1.01 9.64
CA CYS A 127 -6.88 1.51 8.31
C CYS A 127 -8.39 1.66 8.11
N ILE A 128 -8.88 2.90 8.00
CA ILE A 128 -10.30 3.22 7.81
C ILE A 128 -10.82 2.62 6.49
N GLY A 129 -10.04 2.75 5.42
CA GLY A 129 -10.42 2.24 4.09
C GLY A 129 -10.35 0.73 3.95
N LYS A 130 -9.86 -0.01 4.97
CA LYS A 130 -9.70 -1.47 4.90
C LYS A 130 -8.93 -1.96 3.66
N ILE A 131 -7.95 -1.16 3.21
CA ILE A 131 -7.18 -1.37 1.98
C ILE A 131 -5.80 -2.00 2.25
N ARG A 132 -5.60 -2.57 3.42
CA ARG A 132 -4.33 -3.17 3.82
C ARG A 132 -4.53 -4.56 4.35
N ILE A 133 -3.58 -5.42 4.02
CA ILE A 133 -3.42 -6.75 4.59
C ILE A 133 -1.97 -6.94 4.99
N GLN A 134 -1.73 -7.71 6.00
CA GLN A 134 -0.41 -8.17 6.40
C GLN A 134 -0.39 -9.68 6.47
N GLY A 135 0.73 -10.25 6.08
CA GLY A 135 1.00 -11.67 6.17
C GLY A 135 2.50 -11.93 6.05
N PHE A 136 2.85 -13.16 5.87
CA PHE A 136 4.20 -13.60 5.56
C PHE A 136 4.30 -13.93 4.08
N LEU A 137 5.39 -13.52 3.46
CA LEU A 137 5.70 -13.82 2.08
C LEU A 137 6.74 -14.92 2.05
N ASP A 138 6.47 -15.99 1.35
CA ASP A 138 7.39 -17.10 1.20
C ASP A 138 8.47 -16.78 0.16
N ALA A 139 9.59 -17.51 0.24
CA ALA A 139 10.62 -17.39 -0.78
C ALA A 139 10.08 -17.88 -2.14
N PRO A 140 10.59 -17.35 -3.27
CA PRO A 140 10.06 -17.65 -4.60
C PRO A 140 10.03 -19.14 -4.98
N ASP A 141 10.84 -19.97 -4.33
CA ASP A 141 10.88 -21.42 -4.49
C ASP A 141 9.84 -22.18 -3.65
N LYS A 142 9.13 -21.49 -2.74
CA LYS A 142 8.15 -22.06 -1.81
C LYS A 142 6.77 -21.43 -1.90
N VAL A 143 6.52 -20.67 -2.94
CA VAL A 143 5.27 -19.92 -3.16
C VAL A 143 4.05 -20.83 -3.04
N SER A 144 3.08 -20.41 -2.22
CA SER A 144 1.82 -21.07 -2.02
C SER A 144 0.65 -20.26 -2.56
N GLU A 145 -0.18 -20.86 -3.39
CA GLU A 145 -1.40 -20.19 -3.88
C GLU A 145 -2.47 -19.99 -2.80
N ASP A 146 -2.34 -20.66 -1.67
CA ASP A 146 -3.27 -20.53 -0.54
C ASP A 146 -2.80 -19.49 0.47
N ASN A 147 -1.56 -18.99 0.35
CA ASN A 147 -1.09 -17.84 1.11
C ASN A 147 -1.54 -16.55 0.41
N PRO A 148 -2.30 -15.66 1.07
CA PRO A 148 -2.84 -14.47 0.42
C PRO A 148 -1.76 -13.51 -0.11
N LEU A 149 -0.59 -13.40 0.55
CA LEU A 149 0.48 -12.52 0.08
C LEU A 149 1.21 -13.13 -1.12
N ASP A 150 1.57 -14.40 -1.07
CA ASP A 150 2.19 -15.11 -2.20
C ASP A 150 1.30 -15.03 -3.44
N TYR A 151 0.01 -15.25 -3.23
CA TYR A 151 -0.97 -15.19 -4.30
C TYR A 151 -1.02 -13.83 -4.99
N LEU A 152 -1.03 -12.74 -4.21
CA LEU A 152 -1.08 -11.38 -4.76
C LEU A 152 0.25 -10.95 -5.38
N VAL A 153 1.38 -11.32 -4.78
CA VAL A 153 2.71 -10.84 -5.17
C VAL A 153 3.35 -11.74 -6.23
N HIS A 154 3.36 -13.06 -6.02
CA HIS A 154 4.10 -13.99 -6.86
C HIS A 154 3.23 -14.65 -7.93
N VAL A 155 2.00 -15.06 -7.59
CA VAL A 155 1.11 -15.78 -8.52
C VAL A 155 0.41 -14.80 -9.45
N LYS A 156 -0.38 -13.87 -8.93
CA LYS A 156 -1.15 -12.91 -9.72
C LYS A 156 -0.36 -11.68 -10.12
N LYS A 157 0.70 -11.36 -9.39
CA LYS A 157 1.59 -10.22 -9.64
C LYS A 157 0.84 -8.88 -9.74
N VAL A 158 -0.22 -8.75 -8.95
CA VAL A 158 -1.01 -7.52 -8.87
C VAL A 158 -0.46 -6.53 -7.84
N ALA A 159 0.29 -7.02 -6.86
CA ALA A 159 0.93 -6.22 -5.84
C ALA A 159 2.43 -6.09 -6.14
N LEU A 160 2.92 -4.87 -6.31
CA LEU A 160 4.26 -4.55 -6.78
C LEU A 160 5.07 -3.80 -5.71
N PRO A 161 6.40 -4.02 -5.64
CA PRO A 161 7.26 -3.29 -4.74
C PRO A 161 7.47 -1.85 -5.19
N LEU A 162 7.69 -0.93 -4.23
CA LEU A 162 7.99 0.46 -4.53
C LEU A 162 9.48 0.63 -4.88
N TYR A 163 9.78 1.27 -6.00
CA TYR A 163 11.14 1.55 -6.51
C TYR A 163 12.06 0.31 -6.52
N PRO A 164 11.69 -0.74 -7.26
CA PRO A 164 12.48 -1.98 -7.33
C PRO A 164 13.92 -1.75 -7.83
N GLN A 165 14.15 -0.68 -8.61
CA GLN A 165 15.46 -0.30 -9.12
C GLN A 165 16.50 0.03 -8.03
N PHE A 166 16.08 0.25 -6.78
CA PHE A 166 17.03 0.45 -5.69
C PHE A 166 17.71 -0.85 -5.22
N GLY A 167 17.22 -2.01 -5.65
CA GLY A 167 17.82 -3.31 -5.33
C GLY A 167 17.74 -3.73 -3.86
N LEU A 168 16.85 -3.09 -3.07
CA LEU A 168 16.73 -3.35 -1.63
C LEU A 168 15.63 -4.36 -1.28
N GLU A 169 14.88 -4.83 -2.26
CA GLU A 169 13.75 -5.74 -2.09
C GLU A 169 12.82 -5.32 -0.93
N PRO A 170 12.01 -4.27 -1.14
CA PRO A 170 11.10 -3.80 -0.10
C PRO A 170 9.98 -4.83 0.15
N ASN A 171 9.66 -5.10 1.42
CA ASN A 171 8.59 -6.01 1.84
C ASN A 171 7.26 -5.28 2.09
N THR A 172 7.03 -4.19 1.39
CA THR A 172 5.74 -3.51 1.29
C THR A 172 5.38 -3.41 -0.17
N TYR A 173 4.24 -3.99 -0.52
CA TYR A 173 3.76 -4.09 -1.88
C TYR A 173 2.50 -3.25 -2.06
N TYR A 174 2.27 -2.79 -3.28
CA TYR A 174 1.17 -1.90 -3.61
C TYR A 174 0.45 -2.41 -4.86
N ILE A 175 -0.86 -2.39 -4.84
CA ILE A 175 -1.66 -2.56 -6.03
C ILE A 175 -1.70 -1.18 -6.72
N PRO A 176 -1.17 -1.04 -7.95
CA PRO A 176 -1.10 0.25 -8.62
C PRO A 176 -2.50 0.83 -8.89
N PRO A 177 -2.69 2.16 -8.72
CA PRO A 177 -3.97 2.80 -9.04
C PRO A 177 -4.24 2.77 -10.54
N ILE A 178 -5.47 2.43 -10.93
CA ILE A 178 -5.85 2.21 -12.34
C ILE A 178 -6.07 3.50 -13.13
N HIS A 179 -6.26 4.64 -12.45
CA HIS A 179 -6.55 5.95 -13.04
C HIS A 179 -5.30 6.81 -13.29
N VAL A 180 -4.14 6.36 -12.82
CA VAL A 180 -2.88 7.09 -12.97
C VAL A 180 -2.15 6.63 -14.24
N PRO A 181 -1.53 7.55 -15.01
CA PRO A 181 -0.81 7.19 -16.22
C PRO A 181 0.25 6.10 -16.00
N PRO A 182 0.23 5.00 -16.76
CA PRO A 182 1.18 3.88 -16.58
C PRO A 182 2.64 4.28 -16.67
N ALA A 183 2.97 5.28 -17.50
CA ALA A 183 4.35 5.79 -17.64
C ALA A 183 4.91 6.33 -16.31
N TYR A 184 4.08 7.02 -15.52
CA TYR A 184 4.46 7.48 -14.18
C TYR A 184 4.57 6.32 -13.19
N LEU A 185 3.60 5.41 -13.22
CA LEU A 185 3.58 4.24 -12.34
C LEU A 185 4.77 3.31 -12.57
N ARG A 186 5.26 3.19 -13.81
CA ARG A 186 6.49 2.41 -14.11
C ARG A 186 7.71 2.95 -13.38
N GLN A 187 7.83 4.25 -13.20
CA GLN A 187 8.93 4.86 -12.45
C GLN A 187 8.90 4.44 -10.98
N MET A 188 7.70 4.23 -10.43
CA MET A 188 7.50 3.89 -9.03
C MET A 188 7.54 2.38 -8.78
N PHE A 189 6.92 1.59 -9.64
CA PHE A 189 6.65 0.16 -9.40
C PHE A 189 7.34 -0.78 -10.41
N GLY A 190 8.02 -0.22 -11.41
CA GLY A 190 8.73 -1.01 -12.43
C GLY A 190 7.84 -1.49 -13.57
N TRP A 191 8.38 -2.40 -14.38
CA TRP A 191 7.78 -2.85 -15.65
C TRP A 191 6.54 -3.73 -15.51
N GLY A 192 6.23 -4.24 -14.33
CA GLY A 192 5.05 -5.09 -14.08
C GLY A 192 3.72 -4.34 -14.01
N VAL A 193 3.73 -3.00 -14.09
CA VAL A 193 2.56 -2.14 -13.84
C VAL A 193 1.39 -2.44 -14.77
N GLU A 194 1.63 -2.53 -16.06
CA GLU A 194 0.56 -2.75 -17.04
C GLU A 194 -0.11 -4.10 -16.85
N GLN A 195 0.71 -5.12 -16.58
CA GLN A 195 0.21 -6.46 -16.30
C GLN A 195 -0.62 -6.47 -15.00
N ALA A 196 -0.12 -5.82 -13.95
CA ALA A 196 -0.83 -5.72 -12.67
C ALA A 196 -2.18 -5.02 -12.83
N ILE A 197 -2.22 -3.88 -13.54
CA ILE A 197 -3.46 -3.14 -13.82
C ILE A 197 -4.42 -3.97 -14.68
N ALA A 198 -3.92 -4.64 -15.72
CA ALA A 198 -4.75 -5.47 -16.59
C ALA A 198 -5.39 -6.65 -15.82
N THR A 199 -4.61 -7.28 -14.93
CA THR A 199 -5.12 -8.36 -14.07
C THR A 199 -6.14 -7.81 -13.06
N TYR A 200 -5.84 -6.69 -12.42
CA TYR A 200 -6.73 -6.08 -11.43
C TYR A 200 -8.06 -5.63 -12.03
N ARG A 201 -8.07 -5.09 -13.26
CA ARG A 201 -9.30 -4.69 -13.96
C ARG A 201 -10.25 -5.86 -14.24
N LYS A 202 -9.75 -7.08 -14.29
CA LYS A 202 -10.52 -8.31 -14.51
C LYS A 202 -10.84 -9.08 -13.23
N VAL A 203 -10.67 -8.46 -12.08
CA VAL A 203 -10.80 -9.13 -10.78
C VAL A 203 -12.19 -9.73 -10.56
N SER A 204 -13.25 -9.12 -11.11
CA SER A 204 -14.61 -9.66 -11.05
C SER A 204 -14.79 -11.00 -11.77
N GLU A 205 -13.90 -11.32 -12.71
CA GLU A 205 -13.87 -12.58 -13.44
C GLU A 205 -13.07 -13.68 -12.70
N ASP A 206 -12.36 -13.32 -11.61
CA ASP A 206 -11.50 -14.22 -10.84
C ASP A 206 -11.95 -14.27 -9.35
N PRO A 207 -12.81 -15.24 -8.99
CA PRO A 207 -13.34 -15.33 -7.62
C PRO A 207 -12.25 -15.50 -6.55
N LYS A 208 -11.13 -16.18 -6.87
CA LYS A 208 -10.04 -16.37 -5.91
C LYS A 208 -9.30 -15.06 -5.67
N LEU A 209 -9.03 -14.26 -6.72
CA LEU A 209 -8.40 -12.95 -6.59
C LEU A 209 -9.33 -11.97 -5.86
N LEU A 210 -10.60 -11.94 -6.23
CA LEU A 210 -11.60 -11.12 -5.56
C LEU A 210 -11.72 -11.49 -4.08
N GLY A 211 -11.72 -12.80 -3.77
CA GLY A 211 -11.71 -13.31 -2.40
C GLY A 211 -10.47 -12.85 -1.62
N ALA A 212 -9.28 -12.95 -2.20
CA ALA A 212 -8.05 -12.48 -1.56
C ALA A 212 -8.13 -10.98 -1.20
N LEU A 213 -8.72 -10.16 -2.08
CA LEU A 213 -8.88 -8.73 -1.84
C LEU A 213 -9.94 -8.42 -0.78
N THR A 214 -10.99 -9.23 -0.67
CA THR A 214 -12.03 -9.04 0.37
C THR A 214 -11.55 -9.39 1.78
N LEU A 215 -10.41 -10.10 1.91
CA LEU A 215 -9.77 -10.33 3.21
C LEU A 215 -9.07 -9.09 3.78
N PHE A 216 -8.88 -8.03 2.99
CA PHE A 216 -8.25 -6.81 3.47
C PHE A 216 -9.07 -6.19 4.59
N GLY A 217 -8.45 -6.08 5.77
CA GLY A 217 -9.10 -5.53 6.97
C GLY A 217 -10.26 -6.35 7.51
N ALA A 218 -10.41 -7.61 7.10
CA ALA A 218 -11.49 -8.50 7.57
C ALA A 218 -11.25 -9.03 8.99
N THR A 219 -10.01 -9.13 9.42
CA THR A 219 -9.62 -9.66 10.74
C THR A 219 -8.44 -8.89 11.31
N PRO A 220 -8.31 -8.78 12.64
CA PRO A 220 -7.11 -8.26 13.29
C PRO A 220 -5.95 -9.25 13.32
N GLU A 221 -6.18 -10.51 12.98
CA GLU A 221 -5.20 -11.58 13.00
C GLU A 221 -4.51 -11.73 11.65
N ILE A 222 -3.30 -12.31 11.63
CA ILE A 222 -2.56 -12.57 10.41
C ILE A 222 -3.14 -13.81 9.72
N SER A 223 -3.62 -13.63 8.49
CA SER A 223 -4.09 -14.73 7.63
C SER A 223 -2.88 -15.42 6.98
N HIS A 224 -2.64 -16.68 7.35
CA HIS A 224 -1.58 -17.49 6.75
C HIS A 224 -2.07 -18.23 5.51
N TYR A 225 -3.35 -18.61 5.52
CA TYR A 225 -3.98 -19.31 4.40
C TYR A 225 -5.34 -18.72 4.11
N PHE A 226 -5.81 -18.88 2.88
CA PHE A 226 -7.16 -18.53 2.49
C PHE A 226 -7.73 -19.52 1.49
N ARG A 227 -9.04 -19.66 1.49
CA ARG A 227 -9.78 -20.49 0.54
C ARG A 227 -11.10 -19.84 0.18
N VAL A 228 -11.51 -20.05 -1.05
CA VAL A 228 -12.86 -19.70 -1.50
C VAL A 228 -13.79 -20.88 -1.20
N ASP A 229 -14.87 -20.60 -0.48
CA ASP A 229 -15.89 -21.55 -0.07
C ASP A 229 -17.26 -21.01 -0.52
N GLY A 230 -17.71 -21.46 -1.67
CA GLY A 230 -18.91 -20.92 -2.33
C GLY A 230 -18.78 -19.41 -2.61
N ASP A 231 -19.72 -18.63 -2.08
CA ASP A 231 -19.75 -17.17 -2.22
C ASP A 231 -18.97 -16.43 -1.11
N SER A 232 -18.15 -17.15 -0.36
CA SER A 232 -17.37 -16.56 0.74
C SER A 232 -15.90 -16.91 0.60
N VAL A 233 -15.04 -16.03 1.14
CA VAL A 233 -13.62 -16.33 1.36
C VAL A 233 -13.40 -16.55 2.86
N VAL A 234 -12.59 -17.54 3.16
CA VAL A 234 -12.23 -17.91 4.53
C VAL A 234 -10.74 -17.71 4.72
N GLY A 235 -10.37 -16.96 5.75
CA GLY A 235 -8.99 -16.81 6.20
C GLY A 235 -8.67 -17.72 7.36
N TYR A 236 -7.46 -18.26 7.39
CA TYR A 236 -6.99 -19.19 8.41
C TYR A 236 -5.68 -18.71 9.03
N ASP A 237 -5.49 -19.01 10.30
CA ASP A 237 -4.22 -18.78 11.00
C ASP A 237 -3.15 -19.84 10.63
N ALA A 238 -1.97 -19.74 11.28
CA ALA A 238 -0.89 -20.72 11.11
C ALA A 238 -1.25 -22.14 11.54
N LYS A 239 -2.26 -22.30 12.39
CA LYS A 239 -2.74 -23.60 12.88
C LYS A 239 -3.93 -24.12 12.08
N GLN A 240 -4.27 -23.46 10.97
CA GLN A 240 -5.44 -23.74 10.13
C GLN A 240 -6.78 -23.55 10.85
N ALA A 241 -6.83 -22.76 11.91
CA ALA A 241 -8.08 -22.33 12.51
C ALA A 241 -8.69 -21.17 11.69
N GLU A 242 -10.00 -21.21 11.48
CA GLU A 242 -10.74 -20.15 10.79
C GLU A 242 -10.72 -18.88 11.64
N ILE A 243 -10.22 -17.77 11.06
CA ILE A 243 -10.13 -16.47 11.73
C ILE A 243 -11.01 -15.40 11.08
N ALA A 244 -11.46 -15.62 9.86
CA ALA A 244 -12.37 -14.73 9.15
C ALA A 244 -13.17 -15.51 8.10
N ARG A 245 -14.46 -15.17 7.96
CA ARG A 245 -15.32 -15.62 6.85
C ARG A 245 -16.06 -14.40 6.32
N VAL A 246 -15.82 -14.05 5.06
CA VAL A 246 -16.36 -12.83 4.45
C VAL A 246 -17.00 -13.16 3.11
N PRO A 247 -18.22 -12.68 2.84
CA PRO A 247 -18.83 -12.84 1.51
C PRO A 247 -17.95 -12.16 0.46
N ILE A 248 -17.72 -12.86 -0.67
CA ILE A 248 -16.96 -12.30 -1.79
C ILE A 248 -17.81 -11.22 -2.44
N LYS A 249 -17.33 -9.99 -2.36
CA LYS A 249 -17.96 -8.82 -2.98
C LYS A 249 -16.95 -8.09 -3.83
N GLU A 250 -17.40 -7.58 -4.96
CA GLU A 250 -16.59 -6.69 -5.75
C GLU A 250 -16.22 -5.46 -4.90
N PRO A 251 -14.91 -5.17 -4.69
CA PRO A 251 -14.51 -3.95 -4.01
C PRO A 251 -15.06 -2.72 -4.73
N VAL A 252 -15.71 -1.83 -4.01
CA VAL A 252 -16.37 -0.64 -4.57
C VAL A 252 -15.39 0.26 -5.32
N VAL A 253 -14.12 0.26 -4.90
CA VAL A 253 -13.01 1.00 -5.56
C VAL A 253 -12.70 0.57 -6.99
N ILE A 254 -13.22 -0.57 -7.49
CA ILE A 254 -12.99 -1.03 -8.86
C ILE A 254 -13.98 -0.39 -9.84
N ARG A 255 -15.07 0.13 -9.35
CA ARG A 255 -16.09 0.77 -10.22
C ARG A 255 -15.71 2.20 -10.51
N GLU A 256 -15.06 2.41 -11.63
CA GLU A 256 -15.05 3.71 -12.27
C GLU A 256 -16.43 3.92 -12.93
N VAL A 257 -17.27 4.71 -12.32
CA VAL A 257 -18.53 5.13 -12.94
C VAL A 257 -18.33 6.49 -13.56
N TYR A 258 -18.40 6.55 -14.88
CA TYR A 258 -18.42 7.84 -15.58
C TYR A 258 -19.78 8.51 -15.37
N ASP A 259 -19.77 9.66 -14.75
CA ASP A 259 -20.95 10.51 -14.58
C ASP A 259 -21.00 11.49 -15.75
N SER A 260 -21.88 11.21 -16.72
CA SER A 260 -22.04 12.03 -17.92
C SER A 260 -22.59 13.43 -17.66
N LYS A 261 -23.37 13.61 -16.58
CA LYS A 261 -23.94 14.90 -16.18
C LYS A 261 -22.83 15.85 -15.71
N HIS A 262 -21.86 15.30 -15.00
CA HIS A 262 -20.79 16.04 -14.41
C HIS A 262 -19.45 15.87 -15.15
N ARG A 263 -19.45 15.08 -16.23
CA ARG A 263 -18.26 14.78 -17.07
C ARG A 263 -17.06 14.27 -16.30
N ALA A 264 -17.30 13.52 -15.21
CA ALA A 264 -16.27 13.04 -14.31
C ALA A 264 -16.39 11.54 -14.06
N PHE A 265 -15.25 10.88 -13.78
CA PHE A 265 -15.24 9.53 -13.23
C PHE A 265 -15.45 9.60 -11.73
N ARG A 266 -16.50 8.97 -11.25
CA ARG A 266 -16.73 8.82 -9.80
C ARG A 266 -16.09 7.55 -9.33
N THR A 267 -15.16 7.69 -8.39
CA THR A 267 -14.72 6.56 -7.58
C THR A 267 -15.65 6.49 -6.37
N ASN A 268 -16.54 5.50 -6.33
CA ASN A 268 -17.33 5.26 -5.14
C ASN A 268 -16.41 4.83 -4.01
N ILE A 269 -16.05 5.76 -3.17
CA ILE A 269 -15.41 5.52 -1.88
C ILE A 269 -16.54 5.47 -0.85
N THR A 270 -17.05 4.31 -0.58
CA THR A 270 -17.93 4.10 0.58
C THR A 270 -17.37 3.02 1.46
#